data_5c11b6265a30eadcf402726d245bf2a6
#
_entry.id   5c11b6265a30eadcf402726d245bf2a6
#
_cell.length_a   1.000
_cell.length_b   1.000
_cell.length_c   1.000
_cell.angle_alpha   90.00
_cell.angle_beta   90.00
_cell.angle_gamma   90.00
#
_symmetry.space_group_name_H-M   'P 1'
#
loop_
_entity.id
_entity.type
_entity.pdbx_description
1 polymer ?
#
loop_
_entity_poly.entity_id
_entity_poly.type
_entity_poly.pdbx_seq_one_letter_code
_entity_poly.pdbx_strand_id
1 'polypeptide(L)'
;YIIGFLLLSLKSNPGEKKIRKSETSHPVLMKTALLIALILMITDVVYLTLKEQYSRDIKMTAIDVGQGSATLFQFPGGVNMLIDGGGFYDSSFDMGKLVIAPFLYAKRIRKIDIVVLTHPHPDHLQGLIYILKNFDVQEVWSTGVKADNDLYRLWEKTISEHKIKMKYLSSQTPSVNLSGALIHFLWPLPPKNREDLETSEDELNDSSVVMKITYAAESFLVTGDIS
;
A
#
# COMPACT_ATOMS: atom_id res chain seq x y z
N TYR A 1 1.43 -18.22 16.90
CA TYR A 1 2.27 -19.37 17.37
C TYR A 1 1.82 -19.92 18.74
N ILE A 2 1.12 -19.16 19.59
CA ILE A 2 0.68 -19.61 20.94
C ILE A 2 -0.56 -20.50 20.88
N ILE A 3 -1.46 -20.31 19.91
CA ILE A 3 -2.70 -21.11 19.77
C ILE A 3 -2.42 -22.56 19.34
N GLY A 4 -1.35 -22.79 18.57
CA GLY A 4 -0.95 -24.13 18.13
C GLY A 4 -0.46 -25.04 19.24
N PHE A 5 0.08 -24.50 20.32
CA PHE A 5 0.64 -25.29 21.42
C PHE A 5 -0.43 -25.85 22.38
N LEU A 6 -1.57 -25.18 22.48
CA LEU A 6 -2.67 -25.60 23.36
C LEU A 6 -3.45 -26.81 22.84
N LEU A 7 -3.42 -27.05 21.51
CA LEU A 7 -4.15 -28.16 20.87
C LEU A 7 -3.39 -29.49 20.81
N LEU A 8 -2.06 -29.45 21.02
CA LEU A 8 -1.22 -30.67 20.95
C LEU A 8 -1.09 -31.45 22.26
N SER A 9 -1.58 -30.92 23.37
CA SER A 9 -1.49 -31.53 24.70
C SER A 9 -2.62 -32.52 25.05
N LEU A 10 -3.54 -32.79 24.12
CA LEU A 10 -4.72 -33.64 24.41
C LEU A 10 -4.68 -35.03 23.79
N LYS A 11 -3.50 -35.51 23.39
CA LYS A 11 -3.34 -36.89 22.91
C LYS A 11 -2.75 -37.75 23.99
N SER A 12 -3.58 -38.31 24.89
CA SER A 12 -3.18 -39.36 25.84
C SER A 12 -3.68 -40.74 25.39
N ASN A 13 -2.76 -41.69 25.50
CA ASN A 13 -2.84 -43.11 25.19
C ASN A 13 -3.98 -43.84 25.94
N PRO A 14 -4.65 -44.83 25.35
CA PRO A 14 -5.63 -45.67 26.05
C PRO A 14 -4.96 -46.87 26.73
N GLY A 15 -4.77 -46.78 28.01
CA GLY A 15 -4.47 -47.92 28.86
C GLY A 15 -5.56 -48.08 29.89
N GLU A 16 -6.28 -49.21 29.84
CA GLU A 16 -7.39 -49.55 30.69
C GLU A 16 -7.05 -49.44 32.19
N LYS A 17 -7.75 -48.54 32.87
CA LYS A 17 -8.17 -48.74 34.29
C LYS A 17 -9.51 -48.06 34.48
N LYS A 18 -10.50 -48.87 34.86
CA LYS A 18 -11.86 -48.48 35.26
C LYS A 18 -11.78 -47.49 36.41
N ILE A 19 -11.61 -46.20 36.10
CA ILE A 19 -11.64 -45.13 37.06
C ILE A 19 -13.01 -44.51 37.00
N ARG A 20 -13.65 -44.48 38.14
CA ARG A 20 -14.90 -43.79 38.47
C ARG A 20 -14.92 -42.42 37.81
N LYS A 21 -15.82 -42.24 36.87
CA LYS A 21 -16.09 -40.93 36.25
C LYS A 21 -16.50 -39.93 37.35
N SER A 22 -15.54 -39.16 37.78
CA SER A 22 -15.82 -37.89 38.39
C SER A 22 -16.13 -36.92 37.25
N GLU A 23 -17.36 -36.87 36.79
CA GLU A 23 -17.84 -35.83 35.92
C GLU A 23 -17.96 -34.50 36.70
N THR A 24 -16.84 -33.95 37.09
CA THR A 24 -16.80 -32.51 37.39
C THR A 24 -16.45 -31.81 36.10
N SER A 25 -17.39 -31.82 35.17
CA SER A 25 -17.37 -30.81 34.12
C SER A 25 -17.45 -29.43 34.81
N HIS A 26 -16.37 -28.68 34.72
CA HIS A 26 -16.39 -27.27 35.14
C HIS A 26 -16.80 -26.38 33.95
N PRO A 27 -18.06 -26.39 33.48
CA PRO A 27 -18.48 -25.62 32.33
C PRO A 27 -18.32 -24.11 32.58
N VAL A 28 -18.33 -23.71 33.83
CA VAL A 28 -18.09 -22.33 34.23
C VAL A 28 -16.60 -21.97 34.02
N LEU A 29 -15.68 -22.82 34.46
CA LEU A 29 -14.24 -22.59 34.29
C LEU A 29 -13.85 -22.54 32.80
N MET A 30 -14.42 -23.41 31.99
CA MET A 30 -14.18 -23.39 30.53
C MET A 30 -14.76 -22.13 29.88
N LYS A 31 -15.97 -21.70 30.25
CA LYS A 31 -16.59 -20.45 29.76
C LYS A 31 -15.79 -19.22 30.17
N THR A 32 -15.31 -19.18 31.42
CA THR A 32 -14.46 -18.06 31.89
C THR A 32 -13.11 -18.05 31.17
N ALA A 33 -12.47 -19.20 30.94
CA ALA A 33 -11.22 -19.29 30.19
C ALA A 33 -11.40 -18.82 28.75
N LEU A 34 -12.49 -19.22 28.08
CA LEU A 34 -12.83 -18.75 26.72
C LEU A 34 -13.08 -17.24 26.67
N LEU A 35 -13.81 -16.70 27.67
CA LEU A 35 -14.05 -15.27 27.74
C LEU A 35 -12.74 -14.49 27.93
N ILE A 36 -11.86 -14.94 28.81
CA ILE A 36 -10.55 -14.33 29.03
C ILE A 36 -9.72 -14.38 27.73
N ALA A 37 -9.68 -15.53 27.04
CA ALA A 37 -8.97 -15.66 25.77
C ALA A 37 -9.52 -14.70 24.70
N LEU A 38 -10.84 -14.54 24.62
CA LEU A 38 -11.48 -13.60 23.71
C LEU A 38 -11.12 -12.15 24.05
N ILE A 39 -11.15 -11.76 25.33
CA ILE A 39 -10.76 -10.42 25.78
C ILE A 39 -9.30 -10.16 25.43
N LEU A 40 -8.39 -11.09 25.70
CA LEU A 40 -6.98 -10.96 25.35
C LEU A 40 -6.78 -10.79 23.85
N MET A 41 -7.48 -11.59 23.05
CA MET A 41 -7.42 -11.50 21.60
C MET A 41 -7.90 -10.13 21.10
N ILE A 42 -9.04 -9.63 21.62
CA ILE A 42 -9.55 -8.30 21.27
C ILE A 42 -8.57 -7.21 21.68
N THR A 43 -8.02 -7.31 22.90
CA THR A 43 -7.04 -6.33 23.40
C THR A 43 -5.79 -6.30 22.53
N ASP A 44 -5.30 -7.46 22.11
CA ASP A 44 -4.12 -7.56 21.23
C ASP A 44 -4.39 -6.94 19.85
N VAL A 45 -5.56 -7.23 19.26
CA VAL A 45 -5.98 -6.62 17.99
C VAL A 45 -6.08 -5.10 18.11
N VAL A 46 -6.74 -4.61 19.18
CA VAL A 46 -6.87 -3.17 19.43
C VAL A 46 -5.49 -2.53 19.62
N TYR A 47 -4.64 -3.14 20.45
CA TYR A 47 -3.28 -2.65 20.69
C TYR A 47 -2.46 -2.53 19.39
N LEU A 48 -2.47 -3.59 18.56
CA LEU A 48 -1.73 -3.58 17.28
C LEU A 48 -2.27 -2.52 16.32
N THR A 49 -3.59 -2.36 16.26
CA THR A 49 -4.23 -1.34 15.41
C THR A 49 -3.87 0.07 15.88
N LEU A 50 -3.95 0.32 17.20
CA LEU A 50 -3.59 1.62 17.77
C LEU A 50 -2.10 1.90 17.61
N LYS A 51 -1.23 0.91 17.80
CA LYS A 51 0.22 1.06 17.63
C LYS A 51 0.59 1.50 16.22
N GLU A 52 -0.03 0.95 15.19
CA GLU A 52 0.19 1.39 13.80
C GLU A 52 -0.39 2.80 13.56
N GLN A 53 -1.59 3.06 14.03
CA GLN A 53 -2.27 4.35 13.85
C GLN A 53 -1.57 5.50 14.60
N TYR A 54 -0.98 5.22 15.76
CA TYR A 54 -0.22 6.21 16.56
C TYR A 54 1.29 6.14 16.35
N SER A 55 1.77 5.37 15.37
CA SER A 55 3.20 5.42 14.99
C SER A 55 3.55 6.86 14.60
N ARG A 56 4.65 7.35 15.18
CA ARG A 56 5.22 8.66 14.82
C ARG A 56 6.30 8.54 13.77
N ASP A 57 6.55 7.35 13.26
CA ASP A 57 7.61 7.10 12.30
C ASP A 57 7.07 7.16 10.88
N ILE A 58 7.87 7.70 9.98
CA ILE A 58 7.69 7.49 8.55
C ILE A 58 8.37 6.17 8.16
N LYS A 59 7.69 5.34 7.37
CA LYS A 59 8.25 4.09 6.87
C LYS A 59 8.23 4.11 5.36
N MET A 60 9.37 3.88 4.75
CA MET A 60 9.51 3.66 3.31
C MET A 60 9.78 2.17 3.08
N THR A 61 9.07 1.57 2.16
CA THR A 61 9.29 0.18 1.74
C THR A 61 9.32 0.10 0.23
N ALA A 62 10.47 -0.24 -0.33
CA ALA A 62 10.56 -0.64 -1.73
C ALA A 62 9.96 -2.05 -1.87
N ILE A 63 9.02 -2.21 -2.79
CA ILE A 63 8.38 -3.48 -3.09
C ILE A 63 9.14 -4.10 -4.27
N ASP A 64 9.59 -5.34 -4.12
CA ASP A 64 10.26 -6.05 -5.20
C ASP A 64 9.23 -6.43 -6.27
N VAL A 65 9.22 -5.67 -7.35
CA VAL A 65 8.35 -5.85 -8.52
C VAL A 65 9.15 -6.35 -9.74
N GLY A 66 10.43 -6.68 -9.55
CA GLY A 66 11.32 -7.17 -10.61
C GLY A 66 11.70 -6.07 -11.59
N GLN A 67 10.79 -5.61 -12.46
CA GLN A 67 11.03 -4.50 -13.39
C GLN A 67 10.22 -3.27 -12.98
N GLY A 68 10.81 -2.09 -13.18
CA GLY A 68 10.24 -0.81 -12.80
C GLY A 68 10.29 -0.55 -11.30
N SER A 69 9.34 0.18 -10.78
CA SER A 69 9.35 0.69 -9.42
C SER A 69 8.00 0.49 -8.72
N ALA A 70 8.03 0.20 -7.42
CA ALA A 70 6.88 0.33 -6.53
C ALA A 70 7.37 0.63 -5.11
N THR A 71 6.95 1.76 -4.55
CA THR A 71 7.37 2.18 -3.21
C THR A 71 6.17 2.56 -2.36
N LEU A 72 6.07 1.96 -1.18
CA LEU A 72 5.06 2.33 -0.19
C LEU A 72 5.67 3.24 0.87
N PHE A 73 5.10 4.43 1.02
CA PHE A 73 5.32 5.29 2.18
C PHE A 73 4.13 5.17 3.14
N GLN A 74 4.44 4.92 4.40
CA GLN A 74 3.49 4.96 5.51
C GLN A 74 3.86 6.13 6.41
N PHE A 75 2.99 7.13 6.47
CA PHE A 75 3.19 8.33 7.27
C PHE A 75 2.57 8.18 8.67
N PRO A 76 2.96 8.99 9.64
CA PRO A 76 2.29 9.07 10.92
C PRO A 76 0.77 9.26 10.77
N GLY A 77 0.00 8.66 11.68
CA GLY A 77 -1.47 8.72 11.61
C GLY A 77 -2.10 7.76 10.62
N GLY A 78 -1.32 6.81 10.06
CA GLY A 78 -1.84 5.74 9.21
C GLY A 78 -2.12 6.15 7.76
N VAL A 79 -1.56 7.26 7.30
CA VAL A 79 -1.68 7.71 5.91
C VAL A 79 -0.72 6.91 5.03
N ASN A 80 -1.22 6.36 3.94
CA ASN A 80 -0.48 5.51 3.02
C ASN A 80 -0.36 6.16 1.64
N MET A 81 0.85 6.21 1.09
CA MET A 81 1.13 6.66 -0.26
C MET A 81 1.85 5.54 -1.00
N LEU A 82 1.28 5.10 -2.11
CA LEU A 82 1.91 4.15 -3.03
C LEU A 82 2.43 4.92 -4.24
N ILE A 83 3.72 4.80 -4.50
CA ILE A 83 4.40 5.43 -5.63
C ILE A 83 4.77 4.33 -6.61
N ASP A 84 4.22 4.41 -7.81
CA ASP A 84 4.34 3.45 -8.90
C ASP A 84 3.85 2.04 -8.55
N GLY A 85 3.76 1.19 -9.55
CA GLY A 85 3.14 -0.12 -9.41
C GLY A 85 3.86 -1.26 -10.13
N GLY A 86 5.07 -1.03 -10.64
CA GLY A 86 5.76 -2.05 -11.42
C GLY A 86 4.97 -2.51 -12.63
N GLY A 87 5.51 -3.44 -13.36
CA GLY A 87 4.82 -4.09 -14.48
C GLY A 87 5.72 -4.47 -15.64
N PHE A 88 5.10 -4.96 -16.69
CA PHE A 88 5.80 -5.37 -17.92
C PHE A 88 5.01 -4.89 -19.13
N TYR A 89 5.69 -4.63 -20.24
CA TYR A 89 5.08 -4.15 -21.47
C TYR A 89 4.08 -5.16 -22.07
N ASP A 90 4.49 -6.42 -22.21
CA ASP A 90 3.72 -7.46 -22.90
C ASP A 90 3.49 -8.69 -22.02
N SER A 91 2.99 -8.50 -20.82
CA SER A 91 2.83 -9.61 -19.89
C SER A 91 1.37 -9.78 -19.44
N SER A 92 0.92 -11.03 -19.44
CA SER A 92 -0.30 -11.43 -18.72
C SER A 92 -0.12 -11.40 -17.20
N PHE A 93 1.10 -11.12 -16.72
CA PHE A 93 1.42 -11.04 -15.29
C PHE A 93 0.96 -9.70 -14.72
N ASP A 94 -0.08 -9.74 -13.90
CA ASP A 94 -0.60 -8.55 -13.22
C ASP A 94 0.17 -8.30 -11.93
N MET A 95 1.11 -7.34 -11.98
CA MET A 95 1.97 -6.97 -10.85
C MET A 95 1.16 -6.46 -9.65
N GLY A 96 0.11 -5.70 -9.91
CA GLY A 96 -0.78 -5.21 -8.87
C GLY A 96 -1.46 -6.34 -8.12
N LYS A 97 -2.00 -7.33 -8.85
CA LYS A 97 -2.73 -8.47 -8.31
C LYS A 97 -1.82 -9.48 -7.59
N LEU A 98 -0.66 -9.79 -8.18
CA LEU A 98 0.15 -10.94 -7.77
C LEU A 98 1.25 -10.56 -6.77
N VAL A 99 1.67 -9.30 -6.74
CA VAL A 99 2.76 -8.83 -5.87
C VAL A 99 2.28 -7.73 -4.91
N ILE A 100 1.80 -6.60 -5.44
CA ILE A 100 1.52 -5.43 -4.59
C ILE A 100 0.33 -5.67 -3.67
N ALA A 101 -0.78 -6.20 -4.17
CA ALA A 101 -1.97 -6.43 -3.35
C ALA A 101 -1.73 -7.44 -2.22
N PRO A 102 -1.10 -8.61 -2.42
CA PRO A 102 -0.72 -9.51 -1.33
C PRO A 102 0.17 -8.85 -0.29
N PHE A 103 1.15 -8.04 -0.71
CA PHE A 103 2.01 -7.27 0.19
C PHE A 103 1.21 -6.28 1.04
N LEU A 104 0.31 -5.50 0.42
CA LEU A 104 -0.54 -4.55 1.13
C LEU A 104 -1.49 -5.27 2.11
N TYR A 105 -2.09 -6.41 1.71
CA TYR A 105 -2.94 -7.21 2.59
C TYR A 105 -2.16 -7.80 3.77
N ALA A 106 -0.93 -8.25 3.56
CA ALA A 106 -0.07 -8.72 4.65
C ALA A 106 0.24 -7.62 5.66
N LYS A 107 0.31 -6.36 5.21
CA LYS A 107 0.42 -5.17 6.06
C LYS A 107 -0.94 -4.65 6.57
N ARG A 108 -2.05 -5.34 6.28
CA ARG A 108 -3.42 -4.94 6.63
C ARG A 108 -3.86 -3.59 6.04
N ILE A 109 -3.21 -3.15 4.97
CA ILE A 109 -3.55 -1.92 4.25
C ILE A 109 -4.65 -2.25 3.25
N ARG A 110 -5.78 -1.56 3.35
CA ARG A 110 -6.90 -1.61 2.41
C ARG A 110 -7.24 -0.25 1.83
N LYS A 111 -6.78 0.80 2.50
CA LYS A 111 -6.93 2.20 2.08
C LYS A 111 -5.57 2.76 1.70
N ILE A 112 -5.53 3.40 0.54
CA ILE A 112 -4.37 4.15 0.05
C ILE A 112 -4.83 5.59 -0.13
N ASP A 113 -4.28 6.48 0.66
CA ASP A 113 -4.69 7.87 0.63
C ASP A 113 -4.21 8.56 -0.65
N ILE A 114 -3.02 8.19 -1.12
CA ILE A 114 -2.43 8.77 -2.32
C ILE A 114 -1.76 7.67 -3.15
N VAL A 115 -2.12 7.58 -4.42
CA VAL A 115 -1.34 6.86 -5.44
C VAL A 115 -0.59 7.88 -6.27
N VAL A 116 0.70 7.71 -6.43
CA VAL A 116 1.53 8.57 -7.30
C VAL A 116 1.96 7.75 -8.51
N LEU A 117 1.69 8.24 -9.69
CA LEU A 117 2.30 7.77 -10.93
C LEU A 117 3.40 8.76 -11.29
N THR A 118 4.65 8.31 -11.23
CA THR A 118 5.78 9.19 -11.56
C THR A 118 5.78 9.56 -13.03
N HIS A 119 5.64 8.58 -13.90
CA HIS A 119 5.49 8.75 -15.34
C HIS A 119 4.76 7.55 -15.97
N PRO A 120 4.15 7.67 -17.16
CA PRO A 120 3.20 6.68 -17.65
C PRO A 120 3.82 5.48 -18.39
N HIS A 121 5.05 5.05 -18.07
CA HIS A 121 5.60 3.81 -18.59
C HIS A 121 4.93 2.59 -17.93
N PRO A 122 4.76 1.47 -18.65
CA PRO A 122 4.09 0.27 -18.15
C PRO A 122 4.70 -0.32 -16.89
N ASP A 123 6.01 -0.27 -16.74
CA ASP A 123 6.72 -0.77 -15.55
C ASP A 123 6.61 0.13 -14.31
N HIS A 124 5.84 1.22 -14.42
CA HIS A 124 5.42 2.07 -13.31
C HIS A 124 3.90 2.07 -13.14
N LEU A 125 3.15 1.91 -14.22
CA LEU A 125 1.71 2.10 -14.26
C LEU A 125 0.90 0.81 -14.15
N GLN A 126 1.37 -0.33 -14.73
CA GLN A 126 0.55 -1.52 -14.92
C GLN A 126 -0.07 -2.03 -13.62
N GLY A 127 0.73 -2.19 -12.57
CA GLY A 127 0.24 -2.70 -11.28
C GLY A 127 -0.74 -1.77 -10.59
N LEU A 128 -0.66 -0.46 -10.85
CA LEU A 128 -1.57 0.53 -10.27
C LEU A 128 -3.02 0.33 -10.73
N ILE A 129 -3.25 -0.20 -11.93
CA ILE A 129 -4.61 -0.47 -12.45
C ILE A 129 -5.38 -1.40 -11.51
N TYR A 130 -4.73 -2.49 -11.06
CA TYR A 130 -5.36 -3.41 -10.12
C TYR A 130 -5.63 -2.73 -8.77
N ILE A 131 -4.70 -1.92 -8.31
CA ILE A 131 -4.81 -1.20 -7.03
C ILE A 131 -5.99 -0.21 -7.07
N LEU A 132 -6.12 0.59 -8.13
CA LEU A 132 -7.23 1.53 -8.28
C LEU A 132 -8.61 0.83 -8.29
N LYS A 133 -8.68 -0.39 -8.82
CA LYS A 133 -9.93 -1.17 -8.91
C LYS A 133 -10.32 -1.88 -7.62
N ASN A 134 -9.34 -2.23 -6.76
CA ASN A 134 -9.57 -3.18 -5.66
C ASN A 134 -9.25 -2.62 -4.28
N PHE A 135 -8.68 -1.41 -4.18
CA PHE A 135 -8.38 -0.73 -2.93
C PHE A 135 -9.16 0.58 -2.84
N ASP A 136 -9.38 1.05 -1.61
CA ASP A 136 -9.97 2.36 -1.35
C ASP A 136 -8.91 3.46 -1.59
N VAL A 137 -8.83 3.95 -2.83
CA VAL A 137 -7.88 4.99 -3.25
C VAL A 137 -8.56 6.34 -3.22
N GLN A 138 -8.01 7.32 -2.48
CA GLN A 138 -8.62 8.63 -2.31
C GLN A 138 -8.20 9.65 -3.36
N GLU A 139 -6.91 9.70 -3.66
CA GLU A 139 -6.34 10.61 -4.66
C GLU A 139 -5.29 9.93 -5.51
N VAL A 140 -5.19 10.36 -6.76
CA VAL A 140 -4.10 10.04 -7.67
C VAL A 140 -3.33 11.32 -7.98
N TRP A 141 -2.02 11.25 -7.86
CA TRP A 141 -1.09 12.32 -8.21
C TRP A 141 -0.27 11.91 -9.42
N SER A 142 -0.16 12.79 -10.41
CA SER A 142 0.63 12.55 -11.62
C SER A 142 0.99 13.88 -12.29
N THR A 143 1.87 13.87 -13.26
CA THR A 143 2.20 15.07 -14.05
C THR A 143 1.10 15.45 -15.05
N GLY A 144 0.25 14.48 -15.38
CA GLY A 144 -0.77 14.62 -16.43
C GLY A 144 -0.24 14.39 -17.84
N VAL A 145 1.04 14.07 -17.99
CA VAL A 145 1.63 13.65 -19.27
C VAL A 145 1.00 12.32 -19.69
N LYS A 146 0.66 12.22 -20.96
CA LYS A 146 -0.08 11.10 -21.55
C LYS A 146 0.83 10.22 -22.38
N ALA A 147 0.64 8.91 -22.25
CA ALA A 147 1.21 7.94 -23.20
C ALA A 147 0.12 7.52 -24.20
N ASP A 148 0.47 7.42 -25.47
CA ASP A 148 -0.46 6.96 -26.52
C ASP A 148 -0.49 5.44 -26.62
N ASN A 149 -0.99 4.79 -25.55
CA ASN A 149 -1.14 3.34 -25.51
C ASN A 149 -2.41 2.91 -24.78
N ASP A 150 -2.81 1.64 -24.96
CA ASP A 150 -4.03 1.08 -24.37
C ASP A 150 -3.99 1.04 -22.84
N LEU A 151 -2.80 0.86 -22.26
CA LEU A 151 -2.64 0.79 -20.82
C LEU A 151 -2.94 2.14 -20.16
N TYR A 152 -2.45 3.24 -20.77
CA TYR A 152 -2.74 4.59 -20.27
C TYR A 152 -4.23 4.96 -20.46
N ARG A 153 -4.83 4.57 -21.58
CA ARG A 153 -6.28 4.71 -21.78
C ARG A 153 -7.08 3.96 -20.71
N LEU A 154 -6.64 2.75 -20.34
CA LEU A 154 -7.25 1.98 -19.24
C LEU A 154 -7.08 2.65 -17.88
N TRP A 155 -5.93 3.29 -17.63
CA TRP A 155 -5.66 4.07 -16.43
C TRP A 155 -6.63 5.23 -16.30
N GLU A 156 -6.75 6.10 -17.31
CA GLU A 156 -7.68 7.23 -17.31
C GLU A 156 -9.14 6.76 -17.12
N LYS A 157 -9.53 5.70 -17.84
CA LYS A 157 -10.84 5.09 -17.70
C LYS A 157 -11.10 4.61 -16.28
N THR A 158 -10.15 3.90 -15.67
CA THR A 158 -10.27 3.36 -14.31
C THR A 158 -10.45 4.49 -13.29
N ILE A 159 -9.68 5.55 -13.38
CA ILE A 159 -9.79 6.72 -12.50
C ILE A 159 -11.18 7.35 -12.61
N SER A 160 -11.66 7.52 -13.85
CA SER A 160 -12.98 8.10 -14.13
C SER A 160 -14.13 7.24 -13.59
N GLU A 161 -14.09 5.92 -13.83
CA GLU A 161 -15.11 4.97 -13.38
C GLU A 161 -15.22 4.92 -11.85
N HIS A 162 -14.09 4.96 -11.17
CA HIS A 162 -14.03 4.95 -9.70
C HIS A 162 -14.13 6.34 -9.08
N LYS A 163 -14.25 7.41 -9.90
CA LYS A 163 -14.38 8.80 -9.46
C LYS A 163 -13.26 9.25 -8.52
N ILE A 164 -12.04 8.75 -8.75
CA ILE A 164 -10.88 9.07 -7.94
C ILE A 164 -10.41 10.49 -8.29
N LYS A 165 -10.08 11.27 -7.28
CA LYS A 165 -9.59 12.63 -7.49
C LYS A 165 -8.20 12.61 -8.12
N MET A 166 -8.01 13.43 -9.16
CA MET A 166 -6.70 13.66 -9.79
C MET A 166 -6.09 14.97 -9.31
N LYS A 167 -4.80 14.93 -9.02
CA LYS A 167 -3.98 16.11 -8.75
C LYS A 167 -2.78 16.10 -9.70
N TYR A 168 -2.67 17.16 -10.49
CA TYR A 168 -1.55 17.33 -11.39
C TYR A 168 -0.40 18.05 -10.70
N LEU A 169 0.81 17.51 -10.86
CA LEU A 169 2.01 17.94 -10.18
C LEU A 169 3.01 18.60 -11.13
N SER A 170 3.65 19.62 -10.63
CA SER A 170 4.82 20.26 -11.25
C SER A 170 5.69 20.88 -10.15
N SER A 171 6.86 21.39 -10.49
CA SER A 171 7.74 22.11 -9.56
C SER A 171 7.10 23.39 -8.97
N GLN A 172 6.02 23.89 -9.57
CA GLN A 172 5.24 25.01 -9.04
C GLN A 172 4.08 24.58 -8.13
N THR A 173 3.83 23.27 -8.00
CA THR A 173 2.81 22.79 -7.07
C THR A 173 3.21 23.13 -5.64
N PRO A 174 2.33 23.79 -4.85
CA PRO A 174 2.63 24.11 -3.47
C PRO A 174 2.98 22.85 -2.68
N SER A 175 3.95 22.98 -1.78
CA SER A 175 4.33 21.89 -0.88
C SER A 175 3.14 21.40 -0.07
N VAL A 176 3.10 20.10 0.17
CA VAL A 176 2.04 19.44 0.92
C VAL A 176 2.57 18.95 2.25
N ASN A 177 1.90 19.30 3.33
CA ASN A 177 2.16 18.70 4.64
C ASN A 177 1.26 17.48 4.81
N LEU A 178 1.88 16.32 4.95
CA LEU A 178 1.18 15.06 5.13
C LEU A 178 1.59 14.46 6.49
N SER A 179 0.73 14.62 7.48
CA SER A 179 0.98 14.12 8.85
C SER A 179 2.32 14.57 9.45
N GLY A 180 2.74 15.80 9.19
CA GLY A 180 4.02 16.36 9.64
C GLY A 180 5.18 16.15 8.68
N ALA A 181 5.04 15.32 7.67
CA ALA A 181 6.02 15.23 6.58
C ALA A 181 5.74 16.32 5.53
N LEU A 182 6.78 17.03 5.12
CA LEU A 182 6.69 18.05 4.10
C LEU A 182 7.15 17.49 2.75
N ILE A 183 6.26 17.55 1.75
CA ILE A 183 6.50 17.07 0.40
C ILE A 183 6.71 18.27 -0.51
N HIS A 184 7.90 18.38 -1.08
CA HIS A 184 8.26 19.38 -2.09
C HIS A 184 8.32 18.71 -3.45
N PHE A 185 7.70 19.32 -4.45
CA PHE A 185 7.74 18.88 -5.84
C PHE A 185 8.85 19.65 -6.55
N LEU A 186 9.82 18.93 -7.11
CA LEU A 186 11.02 19.51 -7.70
C LEU A 186 10.96 19.50 -9.23
N TRP A 187 10.22 18.55 -9.81
CA TRP A 187 10.10 18.34 -11.25
C TRP A 187 8.76 17.62 -11.57
N PRO A 188 8.20 17.74 -12.76
CA PRO A 188 8.68 18.52 -13.91
C PRO A 188 8.38 20.03 -13.77
N LEU A 189 8.91 20.81 -14.71
CA LEU A 189 8.44 22.19 -14.90
C LEU A 189 6.96 22.18 -15.31
N PRO A 190 6.17 23.23 -14.99
CA PRO A 190 4.79 23.28 -15.40
C PRO A 190 4.69 23.31 -16.94
N PRO A 191 3.75 22.58 -17.54
CA PRO A 191 3.55 22.61 -18.97
C PRO A 191 3.15 24.02 -19.41
N LYS A 192 3.73 24.50 -20.50
CA LYS A 192 3.40 25.81 -21.09
C LYS A 192 2.09 25.73 -21.87
N ASN A 193 1.85 24.60 -22.53
CA ASN A 193 0.69 24.34 -23.38
C ASN A 193 0.14 22.94 -23.13
N ARG A 194 -1.07 22.63 -23.66
CA ARG A 194 -1.63 21.27 -23.61
C ARG A 194 -0.82 20.28 -24.44
N GLU A 195 -0.16 20.73 -25.48
CA GLU A 195 0.71 19.93 -26.35
C GLU A 195 1.93 19.39 -25.60
N ASP A 196 2.41 20.11 -24.58
CA ASP A 196 3.51 19.66 -23.70
C ASP A 196 3.11 18.46 -22.82
N LEU A 197 1.85 18.06 -22.82
CA LEU A 197 1.35 16.87 -22.13
C LEU A 197 1.30 15.63 -23.04
N GLU A 198 1.51 15.82 -24.33
CA GLU A 198 1.64 14.76 -25.33
C GLU A 198 3.12 14.68 -25.71
N THR A 199 3.79 13.64 -25.29
CA THR A 199 5.21 13.46 -25.49
C THR A 199 5.51 12.09 -26.10
N SER A 200 6.68 11.96 -26.74
CA SER A 200 7.13 10.68 -27.30
C SER A 200 7.47 9.69 -26.17
N GLU A 201 7.43 8.38 -26.46
CA GLU A 201 7.80 7.35 -25.48
C GLU A 201 9.20 7.56 -24.91
N ASP A 202 10.15 8.01 -25.74
CA ASP A 202 11.54 8.26 -25.33
C ASP A 202 11.68 9.43 -24.33
N GLU A 203 10.71 10.34 -24.31
CA GLU A 203 10.71 11.52 -23.42
C GLU A 203 9.85 11.34 -22.17
N LEU A 204 9.13 10.22 -22.04
CA LEU A 204 8.26 9.99 -20.89
C LEU A 204 9.04 9.99 -19.56
N ASN A 205 10.28 9.48 -19.55
CA ASN A 205 11.13 9.50 -18.36
C ASN A 205 11.37 10.92 -17.84
N ASP A 206 11.60 11.87 -18.74
CA ASP A 206 11.83 13.27 -18.39
C ASP A 206 10.58 13.95 -17.82
N SER A 207 9.41 13.33 -17.99
CA SER A 207 8.16 13.78 -17.36
C SER A 207 7.97 13.26 -15.94
N SER A 208 8.93 12.52 -15.38
CA SER A 208 8.82 11.92 -14.05
C SER A 208 8.54 12.95 -12.96
N VAL A 209 7.65 12.60 -12.03
CA VAL A 209 7.50 13.35 -10.78
C VAL A 209 8.76 13.18 -9.95
N VAL A 210 9.48 14.28 -9.71
CA VAL A 210 10.56 14.32 -8.72
C VAL A 210 10.07 15.05 -7.50
N MET A 211 10.12 14.38 -6.34
CA MET A 211 9.68 14.97 -5.09
C MET A 211 10.62 14.63 -3.94
N LYS A 212 10.77 15.60 -3.02
CA LYS A 212 11.50 15.44 -1.76
C LYS A 212 10.49 15.36 -0.63
N ILE A 213 10.55 14.28 0.14
CA ILE A 213 9.76 14.06 1.35
C ILE A 213 10.68 14.29 2.54
N THR A 214 10.38 15.26 3.39
CA THR A 214 11.16 15.57 4.59
C THR A 214 10.31 15.35 5.83
N TYR A 215 10.82 14.58 6.77
CA TYR A 215 10.19 14.34 8.06
C TYR A 215 11.23 14.36 9.18
N ALA A 216 11.05 15.25 10.16
CA ALA A 216 12.04 15.51 11.20
C ALA A 216 13.42 15.82 10.59
N ALA A 217 14.44 15.03 10.90
CA ALA A 217 15.80 15.20 10.37
C ALA A 217 16.06 14.39 9.08
N GLU A 218 15.10 13.56 8.66
CA GLU A 218 15.27 12.65 7.54
C GLU A 218 14.66 13.22 6.25
N SER A 219 15.25 12.86 5.11
CA SER A 219 14.72 13.21 3.80
C SER A 219 14.84 12.05 2.82
N PHE A 220 13.81 11.88 2.02
CA PHE A 220 13.75 10.91 0.93
C PHE A 220 13.60 11.67 -0.38
N LEU A 221 14.35 11.27 -1.38
CA LEU A 221 14.21 11.76 -2.75
C LEU A 221 13.60 10.67 -3.62
N VAL A 222 12.48 10.97 -4.23
CA VAL A 222 11.83 10.14 -5.25
C VAL A 222 12.10 10.78 -6.58
N THR A 223 12.67 10.05 -7.52
CA THR A 223 13.14 10.59 -8.80
C THR A 223 12.33 10.10 -9.99
N GLY A 224 11.55 9.01 -9.82
CA GLY A 224 11.12 8.23 -10.99
C GLY A 224 12.35 7.84 -11.80
N ASP A 225 12.22 7.89 -13.11
CA ASP A 225 13.27 7.50 -14.08
C ASP A 225 13.83 8.72 -14.83
N ILE A 226 13.81 9.91 -14.19
CA ILE A 226 14.37 11.10 -14.81
C ILE A 226 15.83 10.89 -15.17
N SER A 227 16.23 11.23 -16.39
CA SER A 227 17.56 11.07 -16.95
C SER A 227 18.33 12.38 -17.08
#